data_59bf98d62d71179084f820580bbbfd49
#
_entry.id   59bf98d62d71179084f820580bbbfd49
#
_cell.length_a   1.000
_cell.length_b   1.000
_cell.length_c   1.000
_cell.angle_alpha   90.00
_cell.angle_beta   90.00
_cell.angle_gamma   90.00
#
_symmetry.space_group_name_H-M   'P 1'
#
loop_
_entity.id
_entity.type
_entity.pdbx_description
1 polymer ?
#
loop_
_entity_poly.entity_id
_entity_poly.type
_entity_poly.pdbx_seq_one_letter_code
_entity_poly.pdbx_strand_id
1 'polypeptide(L)'
;MDTDRDALLEAVRAGDAAAVSTLLARDPSIVDARDADGVSALMLARYRFDRAVSDALLAVDPDLDVFEAATLGYVDRLRERLEEDPASVSAFSTDGFTALHFAAFFGKAEAARVLLEAGAAYDRVTRNDLANQPLHAAAAGRHLEVCRVLLAAGADVDATQHGGYTPLHEAAEHGDVEMVELFLSAGAKPAATDDRGMTPADLAEAAGHPDVAARLRTMEGQAAPS
;
A
#
# COMPACT_ATOMS: atom_id res chain seq x y z
N MET A 1 -1.93 26.88 20.14
CA MET A 1 -1.13 25.96 19.29
C MET A 1 -1.80 24.58 19.21
N ASP A 2 -2.18 23.92 20.30
CA ASP A 2 -2.91 22.65 20.20
C ASP A 2 -4.26 22.80 19.51
N THR A 3 -5.03 23.86 19.84
CA THR A 3 -6.36 24.11 19.27
C THR A 3 -6.37 24.26 17.73
N ASP A 4 -5.34 24.87 17.13
CA ASP A 4 -5.27 25.04 15.67
C ASP A 4 -4.82 23.75 14.97
N ARG A 5 -3.95 22.94 15.59
CA ARG A 5 -3.60 21.61 15.11
C ARG A 5 -4.80 20.66 15.18
N ASP A 6 -5.56 20.68 16.29
CA ASP A 6 -6.78 19.90 16.41
C ASP A 6 -7.83 20.31 15.36
N ALA A 7 -8.00 21.62 15.14
CA ALA A 7 -8.91 22.13 14.10
C ALA A 7 -8.47 21.69 12.70
N LEU A 8 -7.15 21.65 12.40
CA LEU A 8 -6.64 21.13 11.14
C LEU A 8 -7.00 19.64 10.97
N LEU A 9 -6.74 18.82 11.98
CA LEU A 9 -7.05 17.39 11.92
C LEU A 9 -8.57 17.13 11.77
N GLU A 10 -9.41 17.94 12.41
CA GLU A 10 -10.87 17.87 12.23
C GLU A 10 -11.26 18.24 10.79
N ALA A 11 -10.71 19.32 10.22
CA ALA A 11 -10.96 19.71 8.85
C ALA A 11 -10.53 18.64 7.84
N VAL A 12 -9.36 18.00 8.07
CA VAL A 12 -8.87 16.87 7.28
C VAL A 12 -9.83 15.68 7.37
N ARG A 13 -10.28 15.31 8.56
CA ARG A 13 -11.25 14.22 8.76
C ARG A 13 -12.61 14.52 8.14
N ALA A 14 -13.01 15.78 8.11
CA ALA A 14 -14.24 16.23 7.47
C ALA A 14 -14.15 16.29 5.93
N GLY A 15 -12.93 16.24 5.35
CA GLY A 15 -12.71 16.43 3.92
C GLY A 15 -12.87 17.90 3.48
N ASP A 16 -12.73 18.86 4.42
CA ASP A 16 -12.91 20.28 4.15
C ASP A 16 -11.60 20.95 3.72
N ALA A 17 -11.28 20.82 2.43
CA ALA A 17 -10.07 21.41 1.85
C ALA A 17 -10.04 22.95 1.97
N ALA A 18 -11.20 23.63 2.01
CA ALA A 18 -11.26 25.07 2.16
C ALA A 18 -10.88 25.50 3.59
N ALA A 19 -11.38 24.78 4.61
CA ALA A 19 -10.99 24.98 5.99
C ALA A 19 -9.50 24.68 6.19
N VAL A 20 -8.97 23.58 5.62
CA VAL A 20 -7.55 23.25 5.64
C VAL A 20 -6.73 24.39 5.06
N SER A 21 -7.05 24.87 3.86
CA SER A 21 -6.34 26.00 3.22
C SER A 21 -6.38 27.27 4.07
N THR A 22 -7.53 27.56 4.69
CA THR A 22 -7.70 28.73 5.54
C THR A 22 -6.83 28.68 6.79
N LEU A 23 -6.78 27.52 7.45
CA LEU A 23 -5.96 27.30 8.63
C LEU A 23 -4.47 27.41 8.30
N LEU A 24 -4.02 26.76 7.22
CA LEU A 24 -2.63 26.78 6.76
C LEU A 24 -2.18 28.16 6.25
N ALA A 25 -3.08 28.95 5.65
CA ALA A 25 -2.77 30.34 5.27
C ALA A 25 -2.51 31.23 6.48
N ARG A 26 -3.10 30.92 7.64
CA ARG A 26 -2.91 31.65 8.91
C ARG A 26 -1.67 31.18 9.65
N ASP A 27 -1.43 29.87 9.68
CA ASP A 27 -0.26 29.26 10.32
C ASP A 27 0.17 28.01 9.54
N PRO A 28 1.14 28.12 8.60
CA PRO A 28 1.66 26.99 7.85
C PRO A 28 2.33 25.91 8.73
N SER A 29 2.80 26.26 9.91
CA SER A 29 3.56 25.33 10.78
C SER A 29 2.71 24.21 11.38
N ILE A 30 1.38 24.34 11.33
CA ILE A 30 0.48 23.27 11.81
C ILE A 30 0.33 22.11 10.83
N VAL A 31 0.88 22.20 9.61
CA VAL A 31 0.77 21.16 8.58
C VAL A 31 1.35 19.81 9.05
N ASP A 32 2.30 19.82 9.96
CA ASP A 32 2.92 18.64 10.58
C ASP A 32 2.06 18.04 11.71
N ALA A 33 0.82 18.50 11.90
CA ALA A 33 -0.07 17.98 12.94
C ALA A 33 -0.25 16.47 12.78
N ARG A 34 -0.20 15.78 13.93
CA ARG A 34 -0.45 14.33 14.03
C ARG A 34 -1.58 14.11 15.01
N ASP A 35 -2.37 13.08 14.74
CA ASP A 35 -3.45 12.69 15.65
C ASP A 35 -2.92 11.92 16.88
N ALA A 36 -3.85 11.43 17.73
CA ALA A 36 -3.52 10.72 18.96
C ALA A 36 -2.74 9.42 18.71
N ASP A 37 -2.88 8.82 17.52
CA ASP A 37 -2.17 7.62 17.10
C ASP A 37 -0.84 7.94 16.40
N GLY A 38 -0.49 9.24 16.26
CA GLY A 38 0.74 9.72 15.63
C GLY A 38 0.66 9.77 14.09
N VAL A 39 -0.52 9.57 13.48
CA VAL A 39 -0.72 9.65 12.04
C VAL A 39 -0.81 11.11 11.62
N SER A 40 -0.03 11.51 10.61
CA SER A 40 -0.01 12.90 10.15
C SER A 40 -1.28 13.30 9.41
N ALA A 41 -1.58 14.60 9.38
CA ALA A 41 -2.69 15.18 8.64
C ALA A 41 -2.67 14.74 7.17
N LEU A 42 -1.48 14.69 6.54
CA LEU A 42 -1.32 14.25 5.16
C LEU A 42 -1.66 12.77 4.99
N MET A 43 -1.18 11.89 5.87
CA MET A 43 -1.50 10.46 5.82
C MET A 43 -2.99 10.20 6.05
N LEU A 44 -3.63 10.93 6.95
CA LEU A 44 -5.10 10.85 7.14
C LEU A 44 -5.86 11.18 5.86
N ALA A 45 -5.45 12.25 5.14
CA ALA A 45 -6.04 12.59 3.85
C ALA A 45 -5.77 11.50 2.78
N ARG A 46 -4.57 10.91 2.76
CA ARG A 46 -4.19 9.85 1.82
C ARG A 46 -4.98 8.55 2.06
N TYR A 47 -5.19 8.13 3.30
CA TYR A 47 -6.01 6.95 3.63
C TYR A 47 -7.47 7.09 3.19
N ARG A 48 -7.97 8.31 3.11
CA ARG A 48 -9.33 8.61 2.63
C ARG A 48 -9.38 8.82 1.12
N PHE A 49 -8.24 8.77 0.43
CA PHE A 49 -8.11 9.11 -0.99
C PHE A 49 -8.61 10.53 -1.30
N ASP A 50 -8.56 11.43 -0.30
CA ASP A 50 -9.01 12.81 -0.46
C ASP A 50 -7.92 13.65 -1.12
N ARG A 51 -8.06 13.80 -2.43
CA ARG A 51 -7.09 14.54 -3.23
C ARG A 51 -7.12 16.04 -2.91
N ALA A 52 -8.31 16.62 -2.72
CA ALA A 52 -8.43 18.06 -2.50
C ALA A 52 -7.78 18.49 -1.18
N VAL A 53 -7.99 17.71 -0.12
CA VAL A 53 -7.34 17.92 1.18
C VAL A 53 -5.83 17.68 1.08
N SER A 54 -5.41 16.61 0.39
CA SER A 54 -3.97 16.33 0.17
C SER A 54 -3.28 17.48 -0.57
N ASP A 55 -3.88 18.01 -1.64
CA ASP A 55 -3.35 19.12 -2.43
C ASP A 55 -3.27 20.41 -1.58
N ALA A 56 -4.26 20.67 -0.70
CA ALA A 56 -4.24 21.81 0.21
C ALA A 56 -3.11 21.71 1.26
N LEU A 57 -2.86 20.51 1.80
CA LEU A 57 -1.75 20.26 2.73
C LEU A 57 -0.39 20.43 2.04
N LEU A 58 -0.25 19.94 0.81
CA LEU A 58 0.99 20.03 0.04
C LEU A 58 1.29 21.44 -0.48
N ALA A 59 0.29 22.33 -0.54
CA ALA A 59 0.48 23.70 -1.03
C ALA A 59 1.41 24.55 -0.15
N VAL A 60 1.66 24.16 1.10
CA VAL A 60 2.59 24.87 2.02
C VAL A 60 3.97 24.22 2.09
N ASP A 61 4.27 23.28 1.17
CA ASP A 61 5.55 22.57 1.06
C ASP A 61 6.00 21.94 2.39
N PRO A 62 5.23 20.96 2.93
CA PRO A 62 5.54 20.34 4.22
C PRO A 62 6.85 19.55 4.18
N ASP A 63 7.48 19.42 5.34
CA ASP A 63 8.67 18.60 5.51
C ASP A 63 8.28 17.11 5.60
N LEU A 64 8.15 16.46 4.45
CA LEU A 64 7.67 15.08 4.34
C LEU A 64 8.66 14.09 4.96
N ASP A 65 8.17 13.18 5.77
CA ASP A 65 8.94 12.04 6.26
C ASP A 65 9.08 10.93 5.19
N VAL A 66 9.81 9.85 5.52
CA VAL A 66 10.05 8.73 4.61
C VAL A 66 8.75 8.04 4.17
N PHE A 67 7.75 7.94 5.04
CA PHE A 67 6.48 7.30 4.76
C PHE A 67 5.61 8.15 3.83
N GLU A 68 5.55 9.45 4.10
CA GLU A 68 4.82 10.43 3.29
C GLU A 68 5.44 10.55 1.89
N ALA A 69 6.78 10.67 1.81
CA ALA A 69 7.49 10.72 0.54
C ALA A 69 7.27 9.44 -0.28
N ALA A 70 7.27 8.26 0.34
CA ALA A 70 6.97 6.99 -0.30
C ALA A 70 5.51 6.92 -0.78
N THR A 71 4.55 7.36 0.05
CA THR A 71 3.10 7.42 -0.25
C THR A 71 2.80 8.29 -1.46
N LEU A 72 3.48 9.44 -1.56
CA LEU A 72 3.31 10.39 -2.67
C LEU A 72 4.10 9.99 -3.91
N GLY A 73 5.17 9.20 -3.75
CA GLY A 73 6.12 8.89 -4.81
C GLY A 73 7.08 10.04 -5.11
N TYR A 74 7.38 10.88 -4.13
CA TYR A 74 8.33 11.99 -4.23
C TYR A 74 9.76 11.45 -4.08
N VAL A 75 10.26 10.93 -5.18
CA VAL A 75 11.51 10.14 -5.24
C VAL A 75 12.72 10.91 -4.74
N ASP A 76 12.86 12.19 -5.10
CA ASP A 76 14.00 12.99 -4.66
C ASP A 76 13.95 13.23 -3.15
N ARG A 77 12.77 13.57 -2.61
CA ARG A 77 12.59 13.72 -1.16
C ARG A 77 12.82 12.39 -0.42
N LEU A 78 12.36 11.28 -1.01
CA LEU A 78 12.59 9.95 -0.45
C LEU A 78 14.10 9.62 -0.36
N ARG A 79 14.88 9.92 -1.41
CA ARG A 79 16.33 9.76 -1.39
C ARG A 79 17.00 10.62 -0.31
N GLU A 80 16.62 11.91 -0.21
CA GLU A 80 17.11 12.80 0.83
C GLU A 80 16.88 12.21 2.24
N ARG A 81 15.68 11.73 2.53
CA ARG A 81 15.36 11.11 3.83
C ARG A 81 16.18 9.86 4.12
N LEU A 82 16.38 9.01 3.11
CA LEU A 82 17.19 7.79 3.24
C LEU A 82 18.68 8.10 3.39
N GLU A 83 19.18 9.20 2.83
CA GLU A 83 20.55 9.68 3.03
C GLU A 83 20.75 10.28 4.43
N GLU A 84 19.77 11.04 4.93
CA GLU A 84 19.79 11.66 6.28
C GLU A 84 19.70 10.60 7.40
N ASP A 85 18.80 9.62 7.23
CA ASP A 85 18.62 8.50 8.14
C ASP A 85 18.46 7.17 7.38
N PRO A 86 19.57 6.48 7.07
CA PRO A 86 19.52 5.19 6.38
C PRO A 86 18.73 4.10 7.14
N ALA A 87 18.57 4.22 8.47
CA ALA A 87 17.79 3.26 9.24
C ALA A 87 16.28 3.38 8.98
N SER A 88 15.82 4.53 8.48
CA SER A 88 14.42 4.78 8.15
C SER A 88 13.87 3.83 7.07
N VAL A 89 14.74 3.26 6.20
CA VAL A 89 14.36 2.27 5.18
C VAL A 89 13.64 1.05 5.76
N SER A 90 13.97 0.66 6.99
CA SER A 90 13.38 -0.49 7.70
C SER A 90 12.45 -0.09 8.84
N ALA A 91 12.23 1.21 9.05
CA ALA A 91 11.38 1.72 10.09
C ALA A 91 9.90 1.34 9.84
N PHE A 92 9.14 1.26 10.93
CA PHE A 92 7.70 1.12 10.89
C PHE A 92 7.05 2.44 11.29
N SER A 93 6.00 2.81 10.57
CA SER A 93 5.08 3.85 10.98
C SER A 93 4.31 3.45 12.24
N THR A 94 3.59 4.39 12.83
CA THR A 94 2.81 4.14 14.04
C THR A 94 1.69 3.10 13.85
N ASP A 95 1.16 2.97 12.64
CA ASP A 95 0.16 1.98 12.24
C ASP A 95 0.77 0.67 11.69
N GLY A 96 2.08 0.51 11.81
CA GLY A 96 2.79 -0.75 11.60
C GLY A 96 3.17 -1.08 10.17
N PHE A 97 3.19 -0.10 9.25
CA PHE A 97 3.64 -0.27 7.87
C PHE A 97 5.08 0.24 7.67
N THR A 98 5.81 -0.30 6.70
CA THR A 98 7.07 0.29 6.23
C THR A 98 6.83 1.23 5.05
N ALA A 99 7.81 2.07 4.71
CA ALA A 99 7.75 2.93 3.53
C ALA A 99 7.49 2.12 2.23
N LEU A 100 8.02 0.88 2.14
CA LEU A 100 7.78 0.02 0.99
C LEU A 100 6.32 -0.47 0.90
N HIS A 101 5.64 -0.71 2.03
CA HIS A 101 4.20 -1.01 2.04
C HIS A 101 3.40 0.18 1.50
N PHE A 102 3.73 1.40 1.91
CA PHE A 102 3.06 2.61 1.41
C PHE A 102 3.30 2.81 -0.09
N ALA A 103 4.55 2.73 -0.54
CA ALA A 103 4.85 2.81 -1.96
C ALA A 103 4.08 1.74 -2.76
N ALA A 104 3.95 0.54 -2.20
CA ALA A 104 3.24 -0.58 -2.81
C ALA A 104 1.74 -0.32 -2.88
N PHE A 105 1.09 0.04 -1.77
CA PHE A 105 -0.34 0.27 -1.71
C PHE A 105 -0.81 1.49 -2.53
N PHE A 106 0.03 2.53 -2.61
CA PHE A 106 -0.29 3.75 -3.38
C PHE A 106 0.27 3.75 -4.82
N GLY A 107 0.80 2.61 -5.29
CA GLY A 107 1.21 2.43 -6.68
C GLY A 107 2.45 3.22 -7.11
N LYS A 108 3.38 3.46 -6.21
CA LYS A 108 4.57 4.29 -6.44
C LYS A 108 5.76 3.42 -6.85
N ALA A 109 5.73 2.90 -8.07
CA ALA A 109 6.72 1.93 -8.55
C ALA A 109 8.16 2.44 -8.46
N GLU A 110 8.40 3.72 -8.78
CA GLU A 110 9.75 4.28 -8.69
C GLU A 110 10.21 4.46 -7.23
N ALA A 111 9.33 4.88 -6.33
CA ALA A 111 9.63 4.91 -4.91
C ALA A 111 9.91 3.50 -4.35
N ALA A 112 9.16 2.49 -4.80
CA ALA A 112 9.42 1.09 -4.44
C ALA A 112 10.81 0.62 -4.91
N ARG A 113 11.24 0.97 -6.14
CA ARG A 113 12.60 0.68 -6.62
C ARG A 113 13.66 1.33 -5.75
N VAL A 114 13.52 2.62 -5.46
CA VAL A 114 14.47 3.36 -4.60
C VAL A 114 14.58 2.73 -3.21
N LEU A 115 13.44 2.36 -2.61
CA LEU A 115 13.43 1.71 -1.31
C LEU A 115 14.13 0.34 -1.34
N LEU A 116 13.88 -0.47 -2.36
CA LEU A 116 14.53 -1.77 -2.54
C LEU A 116 16.04 -1.63 -2.77
N GLU A 117 16.47 -0.65 -3.59
CA GLU A 117 17.88 -0.31 -3.80
C GLU A 117 18.57 0.15 -2.51
N ALA A 118 17.85 0.86 -1.64
CA ALA A 118 18.31 1.27 -0.32
C ALA A 118 18.31 0.14 0.72
N GLY A 119 17.85 -1.08 0.35
CA GLY A 119 17.85 -2.26 1.21
C GLY A 119 16.54 -2.51 1.96
N ALA A 120 15.42 -1.93 1.54
CA ALA A 120 14.11 -2.31 2.09
C ALA A 120 13.85 -3.80 1.85
N ALA A 121 13.43 -4.52 2.89
CA ALA A 121 13.08 -5.93 2.78
C ALA A 121 11.69 -6.08 2.12
N TYR A 122 11.64 -6.76 0.98
CA TYR A 122 10.41 -7.03 0.23
C TYR A 122 9.47 -8.02 0.94
N ASP A 123 9.99 -8.81 1.87
CA ASP A 123 9.28 -9.82 2.66
C ASP A 123 8.88 -9.32 4.06
N ARG A 124 9.06 -8.01 4.34
CA ARG A 124 8.75 -7.45 5.65
C ARG A 124 7.25 -7.55 5.92
N VAL A 125 6.91 -8.18 7.04
CA VAL A 125 5.51 -8.29 7.50
C VAL A 125 5.15 -7.04 8.32
N THR A 126 3.94 -6.52 8.11
CA THR A 126 3.41 -5.40 8.91
C THR A 126 3.28 -5.77 10.39
N ARG A 127 3.31 -4.74 11.27
CA ARG A 127 3.15 -4.91 12.72
C ARG A 127 1.71 -4.65 13.20
N ASN A 128 0.76 -4.90 12.33
CA ASN A 128 -0.68 -4.79 12.63
C ASN A 128 -1.37 -6.13 12.31
N ASP A 129 -2.69 -6.20 12.52
CA ASP A 129 -3.48 -7.42 12.35
C ASP A 129 -3.55 -7.93 10.90
N LEU A 130 -3.15 -7.12 9.91
CA LEU A 130 -3.11 -7.56 8.52
C LEU A 130 -2.02 -8.61 8.28
N ALA A 131 -0.91 -8.52 9.00
CA ALA A 131 0.25 -9.40 8.85
C ALA A 131 0.67 -9.59 7.37
N ASN A 132 0.55 -8.52 6.56
CA ASN A 132 0.81 -8.55 5.13
C ASN A 132 2.24 -8.13 4.77
N GLN A 133 2.68 -8.51 3.58
CA GLN A 133 3.93 -8.09 2.96
C GLN A 133 3.66 -7.03 1.88
N PRO A 134 4.67 -6.29 1.40
CA PRO A 134 4.50 -5.28 0.35
C PRO A 134 3.80 -5.78 -0.92
N LEU A 135 3.99 -7.07 -1.30
CA LEU A 135 3.31 -7.65 -2.46
C LEU A 135 1.79 -7.73 -2.28
N HIS A 136 1.31 -8.06 -1.07
CA HIS A 136 -0.12 -8.02 -0.75
C HIS A 136 -0.65 -6.58 -0.82
N ALA A 137 0.09 -5.61 -0.28
CA ALA A 137 -0.29 -4.21 -0.35
C ALA A 137 -0.42 -3.71 -1.82
N ALA A 138 0.50 -4.13 -2.69
CA ALA A 138 0.45 -3.82 -4.12
C ALA A 138 -0.74 -4.48 -4.82
N ALA A 139 -1.07 -5.73 -4.46
CA ALA A 139 -2.20 -6.47 -5.01
C ALA A 139 -3.53 -5.82 -4.57
N ALA A 140 -3.69 -5.51 -3.29
CA ALA A 140 -4.85 -4.82 -2.74
C ALA A 140 -5.06 -3.43 -3.37
N GLY A 141 -3.98 -2.69 -3.62
CA GLY A 141 -4.00 -1.42 -4.35
C GLY A 141 -4.22 -1.56 -5.86
N ARG A 142 -4.18 -2.78 -6.41
CA ARG A 142 -4.30 -3.09 -7.84
C ARG A 142 -3.20 -2.45 -8.70
N HIS A 143 -1.97 -2.45 -8.18
CA HIS A 143 -0.82 -1.79 -8.79
C HIS A 143 0.13 -2.78 -9.47
N LEU A 144 -0.25 -3.21 -10.68
CA LEU A 144 0.44 -4.23 -11.47
C LEU A 144 1.95 -3.97 -11.62
N GLU A 145 2.34 -2.71 -11.88
CA GLU A 145 3.77 -2.37 -12.07
C GLU A 145 4.55 -2.52 -10.75
N VAL A 146 3.96 -2.21 -9.60
CA VAL A 146 4.61 -2.43 -8.29
C VAL A 146 4.73 -3.92 -8.01
N CYS A 147 3.70 -4.73 -8.34
CA CYS A 147 3.80 -6.19 -8.24
C CYS A 147 4.97 -6.73 -9.07
N ARG A 148 5.17 -6.24 -10.31
CA ARG A 148 6.33 -6.62 -11.14
C ARG A 148 7.66 -6.27 -10.48
N VAL A 149 7.76 -5.06 -9.91
CA VAL A 149 8.97 -4.60 -9.21
C VAL A 149 9.29 -5.50 -8.02
N LEU A 150 8.29 -5.82 -7.19
CA LEU A 150 8.46 -6.65 -6.00
C LEU A 150 8.82 -8.11 -6.36
N LEU A 151 8.15 -8.69 -7.35
CA LEU A 151 8.46 -10.04 -7.84
C LEU A 151 9.87 -10.11 -8.44
N ALA A 152 10.30 -9.09 -9.19
CA ALA A 152 11.66 -9.00 -9.71
C ALA A 152 12.72 -8.88 -8.60
N ALA A 153 12.35 -8.29 -7.45
CA ALA A 153 13.20 -8.22 -6.26
C ALA A 153 13.24 -9.54 -5.45
N GLY A 154 12.42 -10.54 -5.81
CA GLY A 154 12.39 -11.85 -5.17
C GLY A 154 11.25 -12.06 -4.16
N ALA A 155 10.22 -11.20 -4.17
CA ALA A 155 9.05 -11.40 -3.31
C ALA A 155 8.38 -12.75 -3.60
N ASP A 156 8.01 -13.47 -2.54
CA ASP A 156 7.31 -14.76 -2.65
C ASP A 156 5.87 -14.53 -3.11
N VAL A 157 5.55 -15.04 -4.30
CA VAL A 157 4.22 -14.92 -4.90
C VAL A 157 3.15 -15.69 -4.14
N ASP A 158 3.53 -16.69 -3.35
CA ASP A 158 2.66 -17.51 -2.50
C ASP A 158 2.69 -17.09 -1.01
N ALA A 159 3.36 -16.00 -0.67
CA ALA A 159 3.32 -15.48 0.69
C ALA A 159 1.88 -15.30 1.16
N THR A 160 1.62 -15.61 2.45
CA THR A 160 0.28 -15.46 3.02
C THR A 160 0.24 -14.29 4.01
N GLN A 161 -0.87 -13.58 4.02
CA GLN A 161 -1.24 -12.62 5.06
C GLN A 161 -2.26 -13.24 6.04
N HIS A 162 -2.80 -12.44 6.94
CA HIS A 162 -3.86 -12.88 7.85
C HIS A 162 -5.01 -13.56 7.08
N GLY A 163 -5.50 -14.69 7.60
CA GLY A 163 -6.55 -15.47 6.96
C GLY A 163 -6.07 -16.41 5.84
N GLY A 164 -4.76 -16.62 5.69
CA GLY A 164 -4.20 -17.51 4.65
C GLY A 164 -4.25 -16.94 3.24
N TYR A 165 -4.56 -15.66 3.09
CA TYR A 165 -4.70 -14.99 1.80
C TYR A 165 -3.36 -14.82 1.10
N THR A 166 -3.27 -15.22 -0.18
CA THR A 166 -2.11 -14.94 -1.04
C THR A 166 -2.40 -13.75 -1.96
N PRO A 167 -1.39 -13.15 -2.61
CA PRO A 167 -1.61 -12.12 -3.63
C PRO A 167 -2.54 -12.57 -4.76
N LEU A 168 -2.53 -13.87 -5.11
CA LEU A 168 -3.44 -14.41 -6.14
C LEU A 168 -4.91 -14.44 -5.68
N HIS A 169 -5.19 -14.68 -4.39
CA HIS A 169 -6.54 -14.54 -3.84
C HIS A 169 -7.07 -13.11 -4.02
N GLU A 170 -6.24 -12.11 -3.67
CA GLU A 170 -6.58 -10.69 -3.81
C GLU A 170 -6.90 -10.31 -5.26
N ALA A 171 -6.02 -10.69 -6.19
CA ALA A 171 -6.21 -10.42 -7.62
C ALA A 171 -7.46 -11.07 -8.18
N ALA A 172 -7.76 -12.31 -7.73
CA ALA A 172 -8.93 -13.09 -8.16
C ALA A 172 -10.24 -12.47 -7.64
N GLU A 173 -10.29 -12.08 -6.37
CA GLU A 173 -11.45 -11.41 -5.77
C GLU A 173 -11.76 -10.08 -6.46
N HIS A 174 -10.73 -9.32 -6.86
CA HIS A 174 -10.90 -8.09 -7.63
C HIS A 174 -11.21 -8.29 -9.11
N GLY A 175 -11.15 -9.52 -9.62
CA GLY A 175 -11.33 -9.82 -11.05
C GLY A 175 -10.24 -9.20 -11.94
N ASP A 176 -9.04 -8.97 -11.40
CA ASP A 176 -7.93 -8.33 -12.13
C ASP A 176 -7.18 -9.36 -12.97
N VAL A 177 -7.63 -9.52 -14.22
CA VAL A 177 -7.10 -10.53 -15.16
C VAL A 177 -5.58 -10.36 -15.36
N GLU A 178 -5.09 -9.13 -15.53
CA GLU A 178 -3.66 -8.89 -15.80
C GLU A 178 -2.81 -9.26 -14.59
N MET A 179 -3.28 -8.98 -13.40
CA MET A 179 -2.60 -9.31 -12.15
C MET A 179 -2.63 -10.82 -11.87
N VAL A 180 -3.77 -11.48 -12.14
CA VAL A 180 -3.88 -12.95 -12.08
C VAL A 180 -2.85 -13.60 -13.00
N GLU A 181 -2.76 -13.18 -14.28
CA GLU A 181 -1.78 -13.72 -15.22
C GLU A 181 -0.34 -13.42 -14.79
N LEU A 182 -0.07 -12.25 -14.22
CA LEU A 182 1.24 -11.93 -13.66
C LEU A 182 1.63 -12.93 -12.56
N PHE A 183 0.75 -13.15 -11.58
CA PHE A 183 1.04 -14.05 -10.46
C PHE A 183 1.16 -15.50 -10.91
N LEU A 184 0.29 -15.97 -11.81
CA LEU A 184 0.41 -17.31 -12.40
C LEU A 184 1.73 -17.49 -13.15
N SER A 185 2.16 -16.48 -13.94
CA SER A 185 3.43 -16.52 -14.65
C SER A 185 4.66 -16.48 -13.70
N ALA A 186 4.49 -15.91 -12.52
CA ALA A 186 5.49 -15.91 -11.45
C ALA A 186 5.48 -17.21 -10.62
N GLY A 187 4.61 -18.17 -10.94
CA GLY A 187 4.56 -19.49 -10.30
C GLY A 187 3.59 -19.59 -9.13
N ALA A 188 2.64 -18.66 -8.98
CA ALA A 188 1.61 -18.73 -7.94
C ALA A 188 0.81 -20.03 -8.05
N LYS A 189 0.47 -20.62 -6.89
CA LYS A 189 -0.34 -21.84 -6.78
C LYS A 189 -1.81 -21.53 -6.95
N PRO A 190 -2.46 -21.89 -8.07
CA PRO A 190 -3.87 -21.56 -8.31
C PRO A 190 -4.82 -22.29 -7.34
N ALA A 191 -4.42 -23.44 -6.79
CA ALA A 191 -5.18 -24.23 -5.84
C ALA A 191 -4.82 -23.95 -4.37
N ALA A 192 -4.09 -22.85 -4.06
CA ALA A 192 -3.85 -22.44 -2.67
C ALA A 192 -5.22 -22.14 -2.02
N THR A 193 -5.37 -22.48 -0.73
CA THR A 193 -6.59 -22.19 0.01
C THR A 193 -6.34 -21.20 1.14
N ASP A 194 -7.28 -20.31 1.34
CA ASP A 194 -7.34 -19.48 2.54
C ASP A 194 -7.77 -20.29 3.77
N ASP A 195 -7.81 -19.68 4.96
CA ASP A 195 -8.20 -20.34 6.22
C ASP A 195 -9.66 -20.80 6.23
N ARG A 196 -10.50 -20.35 5.27
CA ARG A 196 -11.89 -20.80 5.07
C ARG A 196 -11.96 -21.96 4.09
N GLY A 197 -10.84 -22.37 3.50
CA GLY A 197 -10.76 -23.39 2.47
C GLY A 197 -11.13 -22.91 1.07
N MET A 198 -11.21 -21.59 0.85
CA MET A 198 -11.56 -21.00 -0.45
C MET A 198 -10.31 -20.87 -1.32
N THR A 199 -10.41 -21.29 -2.58
CA THR A 199 -9.36 -21.04 -3.58
C THR A 199 -9.52 -19.65 -4.20
N PRO A 200 -8.49 -19.12 -4.90
CA PRO A 200 -8.64 -17.90 -5.70
C PRO A 200 -9.80 -17.99 -6.71
N ALA A 201 -10.03 -19.18 -7.30
CA ALA A 201 -11.16 -19.39 -8.21
C ALA A 201 -12.51 -19.26 -7.51
N ASP A 202 -12.65 -19.77 -6.29
CA ASP A 202 -13.87 -19.66 -5.50
C ASP A 202 -14.18 -18.21 -5.12
N LEU A 203 -13.14 -17.42 -4.77
CA LEU A 203 -13.28 -16.00 -4.48
C LEU A 203 -13.70 -15.20 -5.72
N ALA A 204 -13.08 -15.47 -6.87
CA ALA A 204 -13.47 -14.85 -8.13
C ALA A 204 -14.94 -15.13 -8.49
N GLU A 205 -15.40 -16.38 -8.32
CA GLU A 205 -16.80 -16.76 -8.55
C GLU A 205 -17.74 -16.01 -7.59
N ALA A 206 -17.40 -16.00 -6.29
CA ALA A 206 -18.19 -15.34 -5.25
C ALA A 206 -18.27 -13.81 -5.46
N ALA A 207 -17.20 -13.20 -6.00
CA ALA A 207 -17.14 -11.77 -6.31
C ALA A 207 -17.80 -11.42 -7.67
N GLY A 208 -18.27 -12.42 -8.45
CA GLY A 208 -18.94 -12.18 -9.73
C GLY A 208 -17.98 -12.04 -10.92
N HIS A 209 -16.82 -12.69 -10.85
CA HIS A 209 -15.80 -12.72 -11.91
C HIS A 209 -15.65 -14.13 -12.51
N PRO A 210 -16.70 -14.68 -13.20
CA PRO A 210 -16.73 -16.07 -13.66
C PRO A 210 -15.62 -16.39 -14.69
N ASP A 211 -15.20 -15.41 -15.49
CA ASP A 211 -14.14 -15.60 -16.47
C ASP A 211 -12.77 -15.83 -15.78
N VAL A 212 -12.49 -15.08 -14.73
CA VAL A 212 -11.31 -15.26 -13.88
C VAL A 212 -11.35 -16.60 -13.16
N ALA A 213 -12.51 -16.96 -12.59
CA ALA A 213 -12.71 -18.25 -11.93
C ALA A 213 -12.48 -19.43 -12.89
N ALA A 214 -13.04 -19.37 -14.09
CA ALA A 214 -12.86 -20.41 -15.12
C ALA A 214 -11.38 -20.53 -15.54
N ARG A 215 -10.69 -19.42 -15.69
CA ARG A 215 -9.25 -19.37 -16.01
C ARG A 215 -8.42 -20.06 -14.92
N LEU A 216 -8.66 -19.71 -13.64
CA LEU A 216 -7.96 -20.28 -12.49
C LEU A 216 -8.21 -21.80 -12.38
N ARG A 217 -9.46 -22.28 -12.49
CA ARG A 217 -9.79 -23.71 -12.48
C ARG A 217 -9.09 -24.50 -13.56
N THR A 218 -8.89 -23.90 -14.73
CA THR A 218 -8.12 -24.53 -15.82
C THR A 218 -6.66 -24.76 -15.40
N MET A 219 -6.07 -23.80 -14.70
CA MET A 219 -4.69 -23.90 -14.19
C MET A 219 -4.57 -24.88 -13.03
N GLU A 220 -5.57 -24.97 -12.13
CA GLU A 220 -5.65 -25.99 -11.08
C GLU A 220 -5.58 -27.41 -11.64
N GLY A 221 -6.35 -27.66 -12.71
CA GLY A 221 -6.36 -28.96 -13.39
C GLY A 221 -5.04 -29.34 -14.06
N GLN A 222 -4.24 -28.36 -14.47
CA GLN A 222 -2.92 -28.57 -15.08
C GLN A 222 -1.80 -28.79 -14.05
N ALA A 223 -1.98 -28.27 -12.84
CA ALA A 223 -1.03 -28.39 -11.74
C ALA A 223 -1.15 -29.69 -10.94
N ALA A 224 -2.24 -30.47 -11.16
CA ALA A 224 -2.43 -31.75 -10.48
C ALA A 224 -1.39 -32.77 -11.01
N PRO A 225 -0.57 -33.42 -10.14
CA PRO A 225 0.39 -34.43 -10.59
C PRO A 225 -0.35 -35.65 -11.15
N SER A 226 0.12 -36.16 -12.31
CA SER A 226 -0.28 -37.42 -12.94
C SER A 226 0.14 -38.62 -12.09
#